data_062e3a874e458c5f45f4edacd50e81c1
#
_entry.id   062e3a874e458c5f45f4edacd50e81c1
#
_cell.length_a   1.000
_cell.length_b   1.000
_cell.length_c   1.000
_cell.angle_alpha   90.00
_cell.angle_beta   90.00
_cell.angle_gamma   90.00
#
_symmetry.space_group_name_H-M   'P 1'
#
loop_
_entity.id
_entity.type
_entity.pdbx_description
1 polymer ?
#
loop_
_entity_poly.entity_id
_entity_poly.type
_entity_poly.pdbx_seq_one_letter_code
_entity_poly.pdbx_strand_id
1 'polypeptide(L)'
;MNETQRPKEQTDGQKPRNNRPFHGRRPNPQRAPHNKMGATPTTSSNTARPTDDRNRAHNPNNKKSPMRALSPAQKQNRGSYQYGSNKGGRRPKAMPGQAGVGDVRPVPSKRKAPTIPPPEAGVIRVIPLGGVEEIGKNMTAIEIGNDIIVIDAGMQFKTDDTPGIDYIIPNTTYLEERKDKIRAMIVTHGHLDHIGGIPLVMSRIGNPPLYSRNLSILLMKKRQEEFPHLPALNCQVVEKDSVIYAGEMRIKFFGVTHTVPDSMGIIVETPYGSIVNPGDYKLDQIDGIVSDEEEKEYAFFDKEKVLLLLTDSTNIENEGFSLPEIRVHQGLEKLIKQG
;
A
#
# COMPACT_ATOMS: atom_id res chain seq x y z
N MET A 1 71.00 -15.91 -25.58
CA MET A 1 72.24 -15.86 -24.76
C MET A 1 71.79 -15.41 -23.36
N ASN A 2 72.04 -16.31 -22.42
CA ASN A 2 72.01 -16.19 -20.95
C ASN A 2 70.60 -15.94 -20.33
N GLU A 3 69.92 -16.98 -19.83
CA GLU A 3 70.20 -17.89 -18.67
C GLU A 3 70.68 -17.15 -17.44
N THR A 4 69.90 -17.34 -16.37
CA THR A 4 70.13 -17.95 -15.04
C THR A 4 69.49 -17.07 -13.97
N GLN A 5 68.87 -17.47 -12.89
CA GLN A 5 68.70 -18.71 -12.13
C GLN A 5 67.71 -18.39 -11.01
N ARG A 6 66.91 -19.37 -10.64
CA ARG A 6 66.22 -19.41 -9.32
C ARG A 6 67.22 -19.83 -8.25
N PRO A 7 66.93 -19.60 -6.96
CA PRO A 7 67.06 -20.66 -5.98
C PRO A 7 65.78 -20.95 -5.20
N LYS A 8 65.78 -22.20 -4.77
CA LYS A 8 64.79 -23.00 -4.08
C LYS A 8 64.79 -22.75 -2.58
N GLU A 9 63.58 -23.03 -1.98
CA GLU A 9 63.29 -23.78 -0.79
C GLU A 9 64.06 -23.52 0.53
N GLN A 10 63.25 -23.26 1.60
CA GLN A 10 63.33 -24.11 2.79
C GLN A 10 62.00 -24.08 3.56
N THR A 11 61.50 -25.28 3.77
CA THR A 11 60.37 -25.69 4.61
C THR A 11 60.79 -25.63 6.06
N ASP A 12 59.93 -25.17 6.95
CA ASP A 12 59.84 -25.74 8.29
C ASP A 12 58.40 -25.69 8.82
N GLY A 13 57.97 -26.89 9.21
CA GLY A 13 56.64 -27.18 9.69
C GLY A 13 56.48 -26.99 11.19
N GLN A 14 55.32 -26.53 11.58
CA GLN A 14 54.79 -26.83 12.90
C GLN A 14 53.29 -27.07 12.86
N LYS A 15 52.91 -28.26 13.32
CA LYS A 15 51.56 -28.79 13.47
C LYS A 15 50.78 -28.13 14.61
N PRO A 16 49.47 -28.26 14.61
CA PRO A 16 48.56 -27.48 15.45
C PRO A 16 48.37 -28.07 16.85
N ARG A 17 48.18 -27.21 17.82
CA ARG A 17 47.72 -27.56 19.17
C ARG A 17 46.22 -27.50 19.28
N ASN A 18 45.63 -28.66 19.57
CA ASN A 18 44.28 -28.86 20.08
C ASN A 18 44.04 -28.04 21.35
N ASN A 19 42.93 -27.31 21.42
CA ASN A 19 42.32 -26.96 22.69
C ASN A 19 40.83 -27.27 22.64
N ARG A 20 40.44 -28.17 23.53
CA ARG A 20 39.06 -28.64 23.77
C ARG A 20 38.24 -27.59 24.52
N PRO A 21 36.89 -27.69 24.43
CA PRO A 21 35.97 -26.68 24.94
C PRO A 21 35.73 -26.80 26.44
N PHE A 22 35.60 -25.67 27.08
CA PHE A 22 35.22 -25.54 28.50
C PHE A 22 33.70 -25.71 28.63
N HIS A 23 33.28 -26.73 29.37
CA HIS A 23 31.91 -26.90 29.86
C HIS A 23 31.61 -25.91 30.99
N GLY A 24 30.80 -24.93 30.78
CA GLY A 24 30.21 -24.09 31.81
C GLY A 24 28.82 -24.60 32.21
N ARG A 25 28.64 -24.87 33.48
CA ARG A 25 27.47 -25.45 34.15
C ARG A 25 26.25 -24.52 34.06
N ARG A 26 25.09 -25.10 33.77
CA ARG A 26 23.76 -24.50 33.98
C ARG A 26 23.46 -24.41 35.49
N PRO A 27 22.85 -23.33 35.98
CA PRO A 27 22.20 -23.34 37.28
C PRO A 27 20.77 -23.85 37.16
N ASN A 28 20.39 -24.68 38.14
CA ASN A 28 19.11 -25.35 38.35
C ASN A 28 18.08 -24.37 38.97
N PRO A 29 16.79 -24.40 38.62
CA PRO A 29 15.79 -23.56 39.25
C PRO A 29 15.35 -24.14 40.58
N GLN A 30 15.50 -23.38 41.65
CA GLN A 30 14.98 -23.75 42.97
C GLN A 30 13.48 -23.40 43.09
N ARG A 31 12.80 -24.36 43.70
CA ARG A 31 11.37 -24.44 44.07
C ARG A 31 10.94 -23.29 44.98
N ALA A 32 9.70 -22.84 44.73
CA ALA A 32 8.91 -22.06 45.66
C ALA A 32 8.46 -22.88 46.88
N PRO A 33 8.26 -22.28 48.07
CA PRO A 33 7.51 -22.92 49.11
C PRO A 33 6.02 -22.54 49.09
N HIS A 34 5.20 -23.59 49.21
CA HIS A 34 3.79 -23.52 49.54
C HIS A 34 3.59 -22.91 50.94
N ASN A 35 2.60 -22.06 51.10
CA ASN A 35 1.93 -21.89 52.38
C ASN A 35 0.41 -21.96 52.20
N LYS A 36 -0.16 -22.85 53.00
CA LYS A 36 -1.59 -23.18 53.11
C LYS A 36 -2.24 -22.35 54.20
N MET A 37 -3.56 -22.30 54.06
CA MET A 37 -4.61 -22.17 55.09
C MET A 37 -5.11 -20.79 55.42
N GLY A 38 -6.46 -20.71 55.28
CA GLY A 38 -7.36 -20.09 56.21
C GLY A 38 -8.76 -19.90 55.64
N ALA A 39 -9.65 -20.72 56.12
CA ALA A 39 -11.05 -20.91 55.81
C ALA A 39 -11.96 -19.69 56.07
N THR A 40 -13.09 -19.73 55.34
CA THR A 40 -14.35 -19.00 55.52
C THR A 40 -14.91 -18.98 56.97
N PRO A 41 -15.84 -18.07 57.36
CA PRO A 41 -17.23 -18.31 57.02
C PRO A 41 -18.13 -17.06 56.75
N THR A 42 -19.16 -17.38 55.98
CA THR A 42 -20.51 -16.83 55.84
C THR A 42 -21.04 -15.94 56.95
N THR A 43 -21.77 -14.86 56.58
CA THR A 43 -23.13 -14.61 57.08
C THR A 43 -23.88 -13.61 56.20
N SER A 44 -25.09 -14.00 55.92
CA SER A 44 -26.21 -13.29 55.29
C SER A 44 -26.75 -12.15 56.18
N SER A 45 -27.25 -11.08 55.54
CA SER A 45 -28.54 -10.51 56.00
C SER A 45 -29.15 -9.57 54.95
N ASN A 46 -30.36 -9.90 54.60
CA ASN A 46 -31.40 -9.09 53.98
C ASN A 46 -31.63 -7.79 54.74
N THR A 47 -31.95 -6.68 54.05
CA THR A 47 -33.12 -5.86 54.34
C THR A 47 -33.40 -4.83 53.22
N ALA A 48 -34.56 -4.98 52.61
CA ALA A 48 -35.66 -4.02 52.41
C ALA A 48 -35.37 -2.65 51.75
N ARG A 49 -36.05 -2.45 50.62
CA ARG A 49 -36.48 -1.14 50.08
C ARG A 49 -37.29 -0.34 51.09
N PRO A 50 -37.33 0.97 50.91
CA PRO A 50 -38.62 1.59 50.62
C PRO A 50 -38.62 2.51 49.39
N THR A 51 -39.75 2.50 48.76
CA THR A 51 -40.29 3.42 47.77
C THR A 51 -40.50 4.80 48.42
N ASP A 52 -40.16 5.87 47.71
CA ASP A 52 -40.98 7.07 47.77
C ASP A 52 -40.98 7.83 46.43
N ASP A 53 -42.18 8.13 46.05
CA ASP A 53 -42.68 8.85 44.91
C ASP A 53 -42.59 10.36 45.15
N ARG A 54 -42.57 11.14 44.06
CA ARG A 54 -42.86 12.59 43.95
C ARG A 54 -41.66 13.51 43.67
N ASN A 55 -41.43 13.88 42.44
CA ASN A 55 -41.88 15.19 41.94
C ASN A 55 -41.55 15.37 40.43
N ARG A 56 -42.62 15.46 39.68
CA ARG A 56 -42.66 16.01 38.33
C ARG A 56 -42.29 17.50 38.39
N ALA A 57 -41.32 17.90 37.61
CA ALA A 57 -41.26 19.26 37.09
C ALA A 57 -41.00 19.19 35.59
N HIS A 58 -42.01 19.52 34.82
CA HIS A 58 -42.00 19.77 33.38
C HIS A 58 -41.04 20.92 33.08
N ASN A 59 -40.07 20.71 32.17
CA ASN A 59 -39.38 21.79 31.48
C ASN A 59 -39.73 21.72 29.99
N PRO A 60 -40.55 22.68 29.49
CA PRO A 60 -40.97 22.68 28.09
C PRO A 60 -40.06 23.61 27.27
N ASN A 61 -38.83 23.17 26.91
CA ASN A 61 -38.03 23.88 25.91
C ASN A 61 -37.04 22.92 25.22
N ASN A 62 -37.60 21.95 24.49
CA ASN A 62 -36.82 21.21 23.51
C ASN A 62 -37.30 21.61 22.12
N LYS A 63 -36.87 22.81 21.67
CA LYS A 63 -37.03 23.25 20.28
C LYS A 63 -36.08 22.46 19.44
N LYS A 64 -36.62 21.50 18.68
CA LYS A 64 -35.93 20.89 17.52
C LYS A 64 -35.51 22.00 16.59
N SER A 65 -34.20 22.15 16.37
CA SER A 65 -33.64 22.98 15.34
C SER A 65 -34.00 22.38 13.98
N PRO A 66 -34.63 23.14 13.05
CA PRO A 66 -34.92 22.62 11.73
C PRO A 66 -33.60 22.51 10.93
N MET A 67 -33.44 21.40 10.24
CA MET A 67 -32.43 21.25 9.20
C MET A 67 -32.51 22.43 8.24
N ARG A 68 -31.45 23.21 8.16
CA ARG A 68 -31.30 24.33 7.25
C ARG A 68 -31.22 23.76 5.83
N ALA A 69 -32.28 23.93 5.07
CA ALA A 69 -32.29 23.65 3.64
C ALA A 69 -31.23 24.54 2.97
N LEU A 70 -30.33 23.92 2.21
CA LEU A 70 -29.34 24.62 1.40
C LEU A 70 -30.06 25.54 0.40
N SER A 71 -29.64 26.80 0.34
CA SER A 71 -30.17 27.80 -0.55
C SER A 71 -29.90 27.47 -2.03
N PRO A 72 -30.73 27.92 -2.97
CA PRO A 72 -30.62 27.61 -4.40
C PRO A 72 -29.36 28.14 -5.11
N ALA A 73 -28.53 28.92 -4.44
CA ALA A 73 -27.37 29.60 -5.04
C ALA A 73 -26.12 28.72 -5.21
N GLN A 74 -26.06 27.51 -4.67
CA GLN A 74 -24.90 26.61 -4.80
C GLN A 74 -25.05 25.52 -5.87
N LYS A 75 -26.06 25.63 -6.75
CA LYS A 75 -26.26 24.70 -7.88
C LYS A 75 -25.80 25.23 -9.24
N GLN A 76 -25.00 26.26 -9.28
CA GLN A 76 -24.47 26.81 -10.54
C GLN A 76 -22.98 26.72 -10.60
N ASN A 77 -22.43 25.55 -10.89
CA ASN A 77 -21.19 25.35 -11.66
C ASN A 77 -21.01 23.88 -12.07
N ARG A 78 -22.01 23.32 -12.71
CA ARG A 78 -21.79 22.19 -13.62
C ARG A 78 -21.95 22.70 -15.01
N GLY A 79 -20.86 22.96 -15.70
CA GLY A 79 -20.83 23.31 -17.12
C GLY A 79 -21.45 22.19 -17.93
N SER A 80 -22.72 22.36 -18.26
CA SER A 80 -23.40 21.57 -19.27
C SER A 80 -22.92 22.03 -20.64
N TYR A 81 -22.08 21.23 -21.28
CA TYR A 81 -21.88 21.39 -22.72
C TYR A 81 -23.21 21.09 -23.43
N GLN A 82 -23.92 22.14 -23.84
CA GLN A 82 -25.07 22.00 -24.72
C GLN A 82 -24.59 21.63 -26.11
N TYR A 83 -24.91 20.42 -26.53
CA TYR A 83 -24.89 20.03 -27.95
C TYR A 83 -25.96 20.85 -28.72
N GLY A 84 -25.50 21.77 -29.52
CA GLY A 84 -26.37 22.56 -30.40
C GLY A 84 -27.06 21.63 -31.42
N SER A 85 -28.36 21.49 -31.28
CA SER A 85 -29.20 20.84 -32.30
C SER A 85 -29.36 21.78 -33.52
N ASN A 86 -28.64 21.51 -34.59
CA ASN A 86 -28.80 22.17 -35.86
C ASN A 86 -29.97 21.50 -36.59
N LYS A 87 -31.16 22.15 -36.55
CA LYS A 87 -32.33 21.76 -37.35
C LYS A 87 -32.20 22.33 -38.75
N GLY A 88 -32.21 21.45 -39.74
CA GLY A 88 -32.62 21.83 -41.11
C GLY A 88 -31.53 21.72 -42.17
N GLY A 89 -31.26 20.54 -42.67
CA GLY A 89 -30.56 20.29 -43.91
C GLY A 89 -31.14 19.05 -44.59
N ARG A 90 -31.84 19.23 -45.74
CA ARG A 90 -32.41 18.16 -46.56
C ARG A 90 -31.34 17.11 -46.90
N ARG A 91 -31.56 15.85 -46.55
CA ARG A 91 -30.76 14.72 -47.04
C ARG A 91 -30.91 14.55 -48.53
N PRO A 92 -29.82 14.47 -49.34
CA PRO A 92 -29.87 13.97 -50.69
C PRO A 92 -30.20 12.47 -50.69
N LYS A 93 -31.09 12.04 -51.60
CA LYS A 93 -31.41 10.64 -51.84
C LYS A 93 -30.15 9.89 -52.28
N ALA A 94 -29.77 8.82 -51.56
CA ALA A 94 -28.71 7.92 -51.96
C ALA A 94 -29.10 7.14 -53.21
N MET A 95 -28.27 7.16 -54.23
CA MET A 95 -28.30 6.22 -55.36
C MET A 95 -27.71 4.88 -54.94
N PRO A 96 -28.28 3.73 -55.34
CA PRO A 96 -27.71 2.43 -55.03
C PRO A 96 -26.53 2.11 -55.95
N GLY A 97 -25.40 1.78 -55.37
CA GLY A 97 -24.28 1.12 -56.06
C GLY A 97 -22.98 1.92 -56.15
N GLN A 98 -22.27 1.99 -55.08
CA GLN A 98 -20.81 1.92 -55.01
C GLN A 98 -20.41 1.75 -53.53
N ALA A 99 -19.94 0.58 -53.16
CA ALA A 99 -19.24 0.36 -51.90
C ALA A 99 -17.93 1.16 -51.99
N GLY A 100 -17.94 2.37 -51.46
CA GLY A 100 -16.77 3.20 -51.25
C GLY A 100 -15.90 2.49 -50.20
N VAL A 101 -14.69 2.15 -50.58
CA VAL A 101 -13.62 1.77 -49.67
C VAL A 101 -13.53 2.88 -48.62
N GLY A 102 -13.90 2.59 -47.38
CA GLY A 102 -13.88 3.55 -46.29
C GLY A 102 -12.51 4.18 -46.20
N ASP A 103 -12.50 5.49 -46.14
CA ASP A 103 -11.31 6.32 -45.94
C ASP A 103 -10.64 5.90 -44.63
N VAL A 104 -9.64 5.01 -44.72
CA VAL A 104 -8.85 4.59 -43.61
C VAL A 104 -8.01 5.81 -43.22
N ARG A 105 -8.52 6.59 -42.25
CA ARG A 105 -7.72 7.65 -41.66
C ARG A 105 -6.40 7.03 -41.19
N PRO A 106 -5.25 7.56 -41.63
CA PRO A 106 -3.97 7.03 -41.20
C PRO A 106 -3.90 7.07 -39.67
N VAL A 107 -3.73 5.91 -39.06
CA VAL A 107 -3.45 5.80 -37.63
C VAL A 107 -2.28 6.72 -37.35
N PRO A 108 -2.37 7.68 -36.42
CA PRO A 108 -1.27 8.59 -36.13
C PRO A 108 -0.03 7.75 -35.85
N SER A 109 1.04 8.01 -36.60
CA SER A 109 2.32 7.36 -36.41
C SER A 109 2.66 7.44 -34.93
N LYS A 110 2.98 6.30 -34.29
CA LYS A 110 3.44 6.24 -32.90
C LYS A 110 4.50 7.32 -32.73
N ARG A 111 4.16 8.41 -32.03
CA ARG A 111 5.19 9.38 -31.62
C ARG A 111 6.23 8.58 -30.87
N LYS A 112 7.47 8.60 -31.31
CA LYS A 112 8.57 8.01 -30.55
C LYS A 112 8.49 8.66 -29.17
N ALA A 113 8.30 7.84 -28.14
CA ALA A 113 8.37 8.34 -26.76
C ALA A 113 9.74 9.03 -26.59
N PRO A 114 9.80 10.15 -25.88
CA PRO A 114 11.07 10.80 -25.61
C PRO A 114 11.98 9.79 -24.92
N THR A 115 13.21 9.64 -25.43
CA THR A 115 14.19 8.77 -24.80
C THR A 115 14.55 9.35 -23.43
N ILE A 116 14.19 8.66 -22.35
CA ILE A 116 14.55 9.05 -21.01
C ILE A 116 16.00 8.60 -20.78
N PRO A 117 16.95 9.53 -20.53
CA PRO A 117 18.35 9.16 -20.32
C PRO A 117 18.49 8.33 -19.01
N PRO A 118 19.53 7.50 -18.88
CA PRO A 118 19.85 6.86 -17.62
C PRO A 118 20.06 7.91 -16.52
N PRO A 119 19.81 7.57 -15.23
CA PRO A 119 20.09 8.49 -14.13
C PRO A 119 21.59 8.78 -14.08
N GLU A 120 21.94 10.03 -13.80
CA GLU A 120 23.31 10.42 -13.49
C GLU A 120 23.77 9.79 -12.17
N ALA A 121 25.08 9.67 -11.97
CA ALA A 121 25.63 9.16 -10.73
C ALA A 121 25.20 10.06 -9.56
N GLY A 122 24.69 9.46 -8.48
CA GLY A 122 24.21 10.17 -7.30
C GLY A 122 22.79 10.73 -7.43
N VAL A 123 22.08 10.51 -8.52
CA VAL A 123 20.69 10.90 -8.71
C VAL A 123 19.76 9.76 -8.34
N ILE A 124 18.76 10.06 -7.51
CA ILE A 124 17.62 9.20 -7.25
C ILE A 124 16.47 9.68 -8.12
N ARG A 125 15.87 8.76 -8.86
CA ARG A 125 14.71 9.06 -9.68
C ARG A 125 13.47 8.40 -9.09
N VAL A 126 12.46 9.19 -8.75
CA VAL A 126 11.13 8.73 -8.35
C VAL A 126 10.19 8.99 -9.51
N ILE A 127 9.51 7.94 -9.98
CA ILE A 127 8.72 7.96 -11.20
C ILE A 127 7.31 7.47 -10.88
N PRO A 128 6.36 8.37 -10.66
CA PRO A 128 4.95 7.99 -10.62
C PRO A 128 4.52 7.51 -12.01
N LEU A 129 3.98 6.30 -12.08
CA LEU A 129 3.46 5.70 -13.30
C LEU A 129 1.92 5.64 -13.29
N GLY A 130 1.31 5.92 -12.14
CA GLY A 130 -0.10 6.08 -11.88
C GLY A 130 -0.35 6.47 -10.44
N GLY A 131 -1.58 6.90 -10.11
CA GLY A 131 -1.99 7.26 -8.75
C GLY A 131 -1.64 8.69 -8.32
N VAL A 132 -1.09 9.54 -9.20
CA VAL A 132 -0.84 10.97 -8.91
C VAL A 132 -1.88 11.83 -9.62
N GLU A 133 -2.54 12.71 -8.87
CA GLU A 133 -3.70 13.52 -9.33
C GLU A 133 -4.89 12.67 -9.83
N GLU A 134 -4.94 11.40 -9.43
CA GLU A 134 -6.02 10.47 -9.79
C GLU A 134 -6.19 9.41 -8.71
N ILE A 135 -7.38 8.79 -8.65
CA ILE A 135 -7.64 7.62 -7.81
C ILE A 135 -7.55 6.37 -8.67
N GLY A 136 -6.77 5.40 -8.21
CA GLY A 136 -6.52 4.14 -8.92
C GLY A 136 -5.20 4.09 -9.67
N LYS A 137 -4.86 2.93 -10.19
CA LYS A 137 -3.61 2.66 -10.93
C LYS A 137 -2.34 3.00 -10.16
N ASN A 138 -2.37 2.90 -8.84
CA ASN A 138 -1.20 3.22 -8.03
C ASN A 138 0.02 2.42 -8.48
N MET A 139 1.07 3.10 -8.93
CA MET A 139 2.34 2.51 -9.30
C MET A 139 3.44 3.55 -9.29
N THR A 140 4.48 3.31 -8.51
CA THR A 140 5.65 4.19 -8.43
C THR A 140 6.92 3.38 -8.58
N ALA A 141 7.85 3.84 -9.42
CA ALA A 141 9.19 3.26 -9.52
C ALA A 141 10.21 4.17 -8.82
N ILE A 142 11.17 3.57 -8.14
CA ILE A 142 12.34 4.24 -7.57
C ILE A 142 13.56 3.64 -8.25
N GLU A 143 14.35 4.50 -8.92
CA GLU A 143 15.57 4.12 -9.64
C GLU A 143 16.78 4.78 -9.00
N ILE A 144 17.76 3.97 -8.61
CA ILE A 144 19.06 4.39 -8.06
C ILE A 144 20.15 3.66 -8.81
N GLY A 145 20.98 4.40 -9.54
CA GLY A 145 22.05 3.79 -10.35
C GLY A 145 21.48 2.78 -11.37
N ASN A 146 21.80 1.50 -11.18
CA ASN A 146 21.37 0.41 -12.05
C ASN A 146 20.20 -0.43 -11.49
N ASP A 147 19.64 -0.03 -10.36
CA ASP A 147 18.63 -0.79 -9.65
C ASP A 147 17.31 -0.03 -9.63
N ILE A 148 16.23 -0.75 -9.91
CA ILE A 148 14.87 -0.24 -9.90
C ILE A 148 14.04 -1.12 -8.95
N ILE A 149 13.28 -0.50 -8.08
CA ILE A 149 12.16 -1.15 -7.39
C ILE A 149 10.86 -0.52 -7.86
N VAL A 150 9.79 -1.30 -7.82
CA VAL A 150 8.45 -0.85 -8.18
C VAL A 150 7.56 -1.05 -6.96
N ILE A 151 6.80 -0.03 -6.60
CA ILE A 151 5.84 -0.04 -5.50
C ILE A 151 4.46 -0.01 -6.10
N ASP A 152 3.66 -1.05 -5.80
CA ASP A 152 2.31 -1.30 -6.26
C ASP A 152 2.19 -1.43 -7.80
N ALA A 153 1.10 -2.02 -8.26
CA ALA A 153 0.66 -2.03 -9.66
C ALA A 153 -0.86 -2.22 -9.68
N GLY A 154 -1.54 -1.14 -9.46
CA GLY A 154 -2.99 -1.11 -9.34
C GLY A 154 -3.73 -1.11 -10.67
N MET A 155 -5.05 -1.09 -10.56
CA MET A 155 -5.93 -0.82 -11.69
C MET A 155 -6.91 0.29 -11.35
N GLN A 156 -7.47 0.90 -12.37
CA GLN A 156 -8.60 1.82 -12.28
C GLN A 156 -9.80 1.20 -13.00
N PHE A 157 -10.96 1.26 -12.38
CA PHE A 157 -12.19 0.83 -13.03
C PHE A 157 -12.59 1.79 -14.16
N LYS A 158 -13.34 1.25 -15.11
CA LYS A 158 -13.90 2.05 -16.19
C LYS A 158 -14.78 3.19 -15.65
N THR A 159 -14.80 4.27 -16.41
CA THR A 159 -15.73 5.38 -16.24
C THR A 159 -16.64 5.49 -17.45
N ASP A 160 -17.66 6.32 -17.38
CA ASP A 160 -18.57 6.58 -18.50
C ASP A 160 -17.84 7.13 -19.75
N ASP A 161 -16.67 7.75 -19.52
CA ASP A 161 -15.83 8.30 -20.59
C ASP A 161 -14.98 7.23 -21.31
N THR A 162 -14.98 5.99 -20.82
CA THR A 162 -14.19 4.87 -21.37
C THR A 162 -15.05 3.68 -21.79
N PRO A 163 -16.01 3.85 -22.74
CA PRO A 163 -16.89 2.76 -23.16
C PRO A 163 -16.10 1.63 -23.84
N GLY A 164 -16.43 0.38 -23.48
CA GLY A 164 -15.79 -0.81 -24.04
C GLY A 164 -14.44 -1.18 -23.41
N ILE A 165 -14.05 -0.50 -22.33
CA ILE A 165 -12.88 -0.83 -21.52
C ILE A 165 -13.37 -1.40 -20.19
N ASP A 166 -12.79 -2.50 -19.72
CA ASP A 166 -13.16 -3.10 -18.44
C ASP A 166 -12.37 -2.47 -17.28
N TYR A 167 -11.07 -2.23 -17.49
CA TYR A 167 -10.18 -1.58 -16.52
C TYR A 167 -8.96 -0.96 -17.21
N ILE A 168 -8.28 -0.07 -16.51
CA ILE A 168 -7.08 0.61 -16.96
C ILE A 168 -5.94 0.26 -16.00
N ILE A 169 -4.76 -0.03 -16.53
CA ILE A 169 -3.54 -0.26 -15.75
C ILE A 169 -2.48 0.81 -16.08
N PRO A 170 -1.47 0.99 -15.24
CA PRO A 170 -0.38 1.91 -15.49
C PRO A 170 0.36 1.61 -16.79
N ASN A 171 0.98 2.64 -17.38
CA ASN A 171 1.84 2.47 -18.53
C ASN A 171 3.19 1.88 -18.10
N THR A 172 3.50 0.69 -18.58
CA THR A 172 4.70 -0.08 -18.22
C THR A 172 5.90 0.12 -19.13
N THR A 173 5.78 0.91 -20.21
CA THR A 173 6.81 1.06 -21.23
C THR A 173 8.20 1.40 -20.65
N TYR A 174 8.26 2.32 -19.68
CA TYR A 174 9.50 2.69 -19.01
C TYR A 174 10.19 1.49 -18.35
N LEU A 175 9.40 0.65 -17.67
CA LEU A 175 9.88 -0.53 -16.94
C LEU A 175 10.22 -1.68 -17.90
N GLU A 176 9.42 -1.87 -18.96
CA GLU A 176 9.66 -2.90 -19.96
C GLU A 176 11.02 -2.74 -20.67
N GLU A 177 11.42 -1.49 -20.96
CA GLU A 177 12.72 -1.15 -21.53
C GLU A 177 13.89 -1.37 -20.55
N ARG A 178 13.63 -1.55 -19.27
CA ARG A 178 14.62 -1.65 -18.17
C ARG A 178 14.39 -2.86 -17.27
N LYS A 179 13.72 -3.87 -17.78
CA LYS A 179 13.33 -5.06 -16.99
C LYS A 179 14.52 -5.79 -16.35
N ASP A 180 15.68 -5.71 -16.96
CA ASP A 180 16.94 -6.26 -16.45
C ASP A 180 17.46 -5.54 -15.20
N LYS A 181 16.98 -4.32 -14.93
CA LYS A 181 17.34 -3.49 -13.78
C LYS A 181 16.32 -3.61 -12.61
N ILE A 182 15.16 -4.20 -12.86
CA ILE A 182 14.11 -4.30 -11.84
C ILE A 182 14.48 -5.40 -10.84
N ARG A 183 14.71 -5.00 -9.59
CA ARG A 183 15.15 -5.89 -8.50
C ARG A 183 14.01 -6.43 -7.68
N ALA A 184 12.95 -5.65 -7.52
CA ALA A 184 11.78 -6.04 -6.74
C ALA A 184 10.51 -5.32 -7.20
N MET A 185 9.39 -6.01 -7.06
CA MET A 185 8.05 -5.46 -6.92
C MET A 185 7.67 -5.54 -5.45
N ILE A 186 7.17 -4.47 -4.87
CA ILE A 186 6.73 -4.41 -3.47
C ILE A 186 5.29 -3.92 -3.44
N VAL A 187 4.42 -4.62 -2.74
CA VAL A 187 3.00 -4.27 -2.67
C VAL A 187 2.63 -3.90 -1.25
N THR A 188 2.08 -2.70 -1.09
CA THR A 188 1.74 -2.12 0.21
C THR A 188 0.56 -2.82 0.87
N HIS A 189 -0.52 -3.08 0.13
CA HIS A 189 -1.72 -3.73 0.63
C HIS A 189 -2.61 -4.30 -0.49
N GLY A 190 -3.71 -4.95 -0.13
CA GLY A 190 -4.50 -5.80 -1.03
C GLY A 190 -5.66 -5.14 -1.77
N HIS A 191 -5.82 -3.82 -1.81
CA HIS A 191 -6.85 -3.16 -2.61
C HIS A 191 -6.56 -3.24 -4.11
N LEU A 192 -7.61 -3.26 -4.94
CA LEU A 192 -7.47 -3.45 -6.39
C LEU A 192 -6.76 -2.30 -7.10
N ASP A 193 -6.85 -1.10 -6.59
CA ASP A 193 -6.11 0.06 -7.08
C ASP A 193 -4.62 0.03 -6.75
N HIS A 194 -4.17 -0.99 -5.97
CA HIS A 194 -2.76 -1.32 -5.68
C HIS A 194 -2.32 -2.66 -6.26
N ILE A 195 -3.22 -3.67 -6.36
CA ILE A 195 -2.86 -5.01 -6.84
C ILE A 195 -3.52 -5.42 -8.16
N GLY A 196 -4.53 -4.70 -8.63
CA GLY A 196 -5.38 -5.16 -9.74
C GLY A 196 -4.64 -5.36 -11.06
N GLY A 197 -3.55 -4.62 -11.30
CA GLY A 197 -2.68 -4.75 -12.47
C GLY A 197 -1.53 -5.75 -12.32
N ILE A 198 -1.28 -6.28 -11.11
CA ILE A 198 -0.12 -7.14 -10.80
C ILE A 198 0.09 -8.26 -11.82
N PRO A 199 -0.90 -9.12 -12.16
CA PRO A 199 -0.67 -10.22 -13.09
C PRO A 199 -0.13 -9.75 -14.45
N LEU A 200 -0.70 -8.67 -14.97
CA LEU A 200 -0.36 -8.12 -16.27
C LEU A 200 0.99 -7.38 -16.24
N VAL A 201 1.20 -6.55 -15.23
CA VAL A 201 2.44 -5.79 -15.08
C VAL A 201 3.62 -6.71 -14.87
N MET A 202 3.53 -7.68 -13.95
CA MET A 202 4.61 -8.64 -13.67
C MET A 202 5.05 -9.39 -14.92
N SER A 203 4.10 -9.82 -15.76
CA SER A 203 4.43 -10.53 -17.01
C SER A 203 5.20 -9.65 -18.01
N ARG A 204 4.98 -8.33 -18.00
CA ARG A 204 5.65 -7.38 -18.91
C ARG A 204 7.04 -6.99 -18.43
N ILE A 205 7.24 -6.88 -17.13
CA ILE A 205 8.49 -6.38 -16.52
C ILE A 205 9.47 -7.50 -16.15
N GLY A 206 9.21 -8.75 -16.56
CA GLY A 206 10.14 -9.87 -16.37
C GLY A 206 9.92 -10.68 -15.10
N ASN A 207 8.78 -10.50 -14.40
CA ASN A 207 8.39 -11.25 -13.20
C ASN A 207 9.45 -11.24 -12.08
N PRO A 208 9.92 -10.06 -11.65
CA PRO A 208 10.90 -9.95 -10.57
C PRO A 208 10.33 -10.52 -9.25
N PRO A 209 11.15 -10.72 -8.19
CA PRO A 209 10.64 -11.05 -6.86
C PRO A 209 9.58 -10.05 -6.40
N LEU A 210 8.43 -10.56 -5.93
CA LEU A 210 7.30 -9.77 -5.45
C LEU A 210 7.18 -9.94 -3.94
N TYR A 211 7.31 -8.85 -3.21
CA TYR A 211 7.27 -8.82 -1.74
C TYR A 211 5.99 -8.18 -1.25
N SER A 212 5.31 -8.80 -0.31
CA SER A 212 4.16 -8.25 0.40
C SER A 212 3.84 -9.05 1.67
N ARG A 213 2.87 -8.56 2.45
CA ARG A 213 2.29 -9.29 3.57
C ARG A 213 1.42 -10.45 3.06
N ASN A 214 1.18 -11.42 3.94
CA ASN A 214 0.54 -12.67 3.56
C ASN A 214 -0.85 -12.49 2.94
N LEU A 215 -1.73 -11.68 3.53
CA LEU A 215 -3.08 -11.45 3.00
C LEU A 215 -3.04 -10.87 1.59
N SER A 216 -2.22 -9.87 1.35
CA SER A 216 -2.05 -9.25 0.03
C SER A 216 -1.55 -10.25 -1.01
N ILE A 217 -0.63 -11.15 -0.63
CA ILE A 217 -0.17 -12.24 -1.51
C ILE A 217 -1.31 -13.20 -1.86
N LEU A 218 -2.15 -13.57 -0.89
CA LEU A 218 -3.31 -14.43 -1.15
C LEU A 218 -4.29 -13.77 -2.12
N LEU A 219 -4.57 -12.47 -1.95
CA LEU A 219 -5.44 -11.71 -2.84
C LEU A 219 -4.85 -11.61 -4.25
N MET A 220 -3.54 -11.34 -4.38
CA MET A 220 -2.86 -11.31 -5.68
C MET A 220 -2.86 -12.67 -6.38
N LYS A 221 -2.65 -13.77 -5.64
CA LYS A 221 -2.78 -15.13 -6.20
C LYS A 221 -4.20 -15.39 -6.66
N LYS A 222 -5.21 -14.95 -5.91
CA LYS A 222 -6.62 -15.06 -6.33
C LYS A 222 -6.88 -14.25 -7.59
N ARG A 223 -6.35 -13.03 -7.69
CA ARG A 223 -6.43 -12.20 -8.91
C ARG A 223 -5.71 -12.87 -10.10
N GLN A 224 -4.57 -13.55 -9.86
CA GLN A 224 -3.83 -14.27 -10.89
C GLN A 224 -4.66 -15.39 -11.55
N GLU A 225 -5.60 -16.01 -10.85
CA GLU A 225 -6.47 -17.07 -11.40
C GLU A 225 -7.30 -16.60 -12.61
N GLU A 226 -7.56 -15.29 -12.71
CA GLU A 226 -8.24 -14.69 -13.87
C GLU A 226 -7.35 -14.64 -15.13
N PHE A 227 -6.04 -14.86 -14.96
CA PHE A 227 -5.03 -14.80 -16.03
C PHE A 227 -4.21 -16.09 -16.10
N PRO A 228 -4.82 -17.27 -16.31
CA PRO A 228 -4.13 -18.56 -16.20
C PRO A 228 -3.04 -18.77 -17.29
N HIS A 229 -3.05 -17.94 -18.32
CA HIS A 229 -2.06 -17.96 -19.41
C HIS A 229 -0.79 -17.18 -19.07
N LEU A 230 -0.78 -16.39 -18.00
CA LEU A 230 0.39 -15.63 -17.57
C LEU A 230 1.27 -16.43 -16.59
N PRO A 231 2.57 -16.12 -16.50
CA PRO A 231 3.47 -16.77 -15.56
C PRO A 231 2.99 -16.63 -14.10
N ALA A 232 3.23 -17.64 -13.29
CA ALA A 232 2.95 -17.57 -11.86
C ALA A 232 3.79 -16.46 -11.21
N LEU A 233 3.20 -15.75 -10.25
CA LEU A 233 3.87 -14.67 -9.51
C LEU A 233 4.99 -15.22 -8.62
N ASN A 234 6.15 -14.57 -8.60
CA ASN A 234 7.28 -14.90 -7.74
C ASN A 234 7.13 -14.24 -6.36
N CYS A 235 6.16 -14.71 -5.57
CA CYS A 235 5.77 -14.10 -4.30
C CYS A 235 6.69 -14.50 -3.15
N GLN A 236 7.06 -13.50 -2.33
CA GLN A 236 7.81 -13.61 -1.10
C GLN A 236 7.04 -12.90 0.02
N VAL A 237 6.77 -13.61 1.13
CA VAL A 237 6.11 -13.01 2.30
C VAL A 237 7.15 -12.23 3.11
N VAL A 238 6.79 -11.02 3.52
CA VAL A 238 7.56 -10.19 4.45
C VAL A 238 6.71 -9.81 5.66
N GLU A 239 7.39 -9.59 6.77
CA GLU A 239 6.80 -9.10 8.01
C GLU A 239 7.26 -7.66 8.27
N LYS A 240 6.61 -6.96 9.21
CA LYS A 240 6.96 -5.57 9.53
C LYS A 240 8.42 -5.38 9.97
N ASP A 241 9.02 -6.41 10.52
CA ASP A 241 10.42 -6.37 10.98
C ASP A 241 11.41 -6.89 9.92
N SER A 242 10.89 -7.30 8.75
CA SER A 242 11.73 -7.84 7.68
C SER A 242 12.63 -6.75 7.09
N VAL A 243 13.78 -7.17 6.63
CA VAL A 243 14.69 -6.36 5.83
C VAL A 243 15.02 -7.14 4.57
N ILE A 244 14.86 -6.51 3.42
CA ILE A 244 15.27 -7.09 2.13
C ILE A 244 16.31 -6.22 1.45
N TYR A 245 17.03 -6.81 0.51
CA TYR A 245 17.96 -6.10 -0.37
C TYR A 245 17.50 -6.26 -1.82
N ALA A 246 17.25 -5.15 -2.48
CA ALA A 246 16.86 -5.07 -3.88
C ALA A 246 17.97 -4.35 -4.66
N GLY A 247 18.96 -5.13 -5.15
CA GLY A 247 20.22 -4.57 -5.62
C GLY A 247 20.99 -3.94 -4.46
N GLU A 248 21.39 -2.68 -4.62
CA GLU A 248 22.07 -1.92 -3.56
C GLU A 248 21.12 -1.26 -2.55
N MET A 249 19.81 -1.28 -2.81
CA MET A 249 18.81 -0.69 -1.94
C MET A 249 18.49 -1.61 -0.76
N ARG A 250 18.63 -1.11 0.46
CA ARG A 250 18.15 -1.76 1.67
C ARG A 250 16.73 -1.27 1.97
N ILE A 251 15.80 -2.19 2.15
CA ILE A 251 14.37 -1.90 2.29
C ILE A 251 13.87 -2.48 3.60
N LYS A 252 13.21 -1.64 4.39
CA LYS A 252 12.52 -1.98 5.64
C LYS A 252 11.02 -1.79 5.49
N PHE A 253 10.26 -2.39 6.39
CA PHE A 253 8.80 -2.31 6.41
C PHE A 253 8.33 -1.86 7.79
N PHE A 254 7.11 -1.29 7.84
CA PHE A 254 6.42 -0.95 9.09
C PHE A 254 4.92 -1.16 8.93
N GLY A 255 4.21 -1.34 10.03
CA GLY A 255 2.75 -1.47 10.04
C GLY A 255 2.08 -0.14 9.78
N VAL A 256 0.93 -0.17 9.11
CA VAL A 256 0.06 1.00 8.96
C VAL A 256 -1.40 0.60 9.20
N THR A 257 -2.17 1.49 9.80
CA THR A 257 -3.60 1.30 9.96
C THR A 257 -4.33 1.68 8.68
N HIS A 258 -5.05 0.72 8.12
CA HIS A 258 -5.86 0.89 6.92
C HIS A 258 -7.06 -0.06 6.95
N THR A 259 -8.00 0.08 6.00
CA THR A 259 -9.21 -0.75 5.93
C THR A 259 -8.95 -2.20 5.56
N VAL A 260 -7.79 -2.53 4.98
CA VAL A 260 -7.35 -3.90 4.70
C VAL A 260 -6.32 -4.33 5.75
N PRO A 261 -6.52 -5.45 6.44
CA PRO A 261 -5.50 -6.02 7.32
C PRO A 261 -4.18 -6.28 6.59
N ASP A 262 -3.09 -6.33 7.35
CA ASP A 262 -1.74 -6.55 6.80
C ASP A 262 -1.24 -5.43 5.85
N SER A 263 -1.78 -4.22 5.95
CA SER A 263 -1.23 -3.06 5.25
C SER A 263 0.14 -2.69 5.82
N MET A 264 1.05 -2.29 4.95
CA MET A 264 2.42 -1.96 5.34
C MET A 264 2.96 -0.74 4.61
N GLY A 265 3.77 0.04 5.31
CA GLY A 265 4.61 1.05 4.72
C GLY A 265 6.01 0.52 4.38
N ILE A 266 6.71 1.25 3.54
CA ILE A 266 8.00 0.88 2.96
C ILE A 266 8.99 1.99 3.22
N ILE A 267 10.20 1.64 3.69
CA ILE A 267 11.33 2.54 3.87
C ILE A 267 12.45 2.07 2.94
N VAL A 268 12.81 2.88 1.98
CA VAL A 268 13.94 2.64 1.07
C VAL A 268 15.12 3.46 1.53
N GLU A 269 16.13 2.83 2.11
CA GLU A 269 17.34 3.51 2.54
C GLU A 269 18.21 3.88 1.34
N THR A 270 18.68 5.12 1.32
CA THR A 270 19.59 5.64 0.31
C THR A 270 20.78 6.33 0.96
N PRO A 271 21.88 6.58 0.25
CA PRO A 271 23.02 7.31 0.80
C PRO A 271 22.70 8.74 1.29
N TYR A 272 21.57 9.29 0.88
CA TYR A 272 21.17 10.68 1.19
C TYR A 272 20.11 10.78 2.28
N GLY A 273 19.48 9.69 2.62
CA GLY A 273 18.37 9.55 3.55
C GLY A 273 17.34 8.55 3.04
N SER A 274 16.28 8.35 3.78
CA SER A 274 15.25 7.34 3.45
C SER A 274 14.12 7.93 2.63
N ILE A 275 13.64 7.18 1.64
CA ILE A 275 12.37 7.43 0.98
C ILE A 275 11.33 6.57 1.70
N VAL A 276 10.28 7.19 2.18
CA VAL A 276 9.21 6.53 2.93
C VAL A 276 7.92 6.58 2.12
N ASN A 277 7.30 5.43 1.94
CA ASN A 277 5.99 5.28 1.33
C ASN A 277 5.09 4.46 2.27
N PRO A 278 4.13 5.08 2.97
CA PRO A 278 3.22 4.37 3.85
C PRO A 278 2.13 3.57 3.09
N GLY A 279 2.01 3.72 1.77
CA GLY A 279 0.83 3.27 1.04
C GLY A 279 -0.40 4.08 1.46
N ASP A 280 -1.58 3.46 1.42
CA ASP A 280 -2.79 4.03 1.97
C ASP A 280 -2.82 3.80 3.48
N TYR A 281 -3.09 4.85 4.23
CA TYR A 281 -3.08 4.79 5.68
C TYR A 281 -4.02 5.81 6.31
N LYS A 282 -4.33 5.60 7.55
CA LYS A 282 -4.89 6.61 8.45
C LYS A 282 -4.14 6.54 9.77
N LEU A 283 -4.15 7.63 10.51
CA LEU A 283 -3.73 7.61 11.90
C LEU A 283 -4.96 7.33 12.76
N ASP A 284 -4.99 6.18 13.44
CA ASP A 284 -6.07 5.88 14.35
C ASP A 284 -5.99 6.79 15.59
N GLN A 285 -7.13 7.35 15.98
CA GLN A 285 -7.17 8.41 16.97
C GLN A 285 -8.50 8.37 17.74
N ILE A 286 -8.50 8.92 18.93
CA ILE A 286 -9.71 9.18 19.72
C ILE A 286 -9.69 10.66 20.09
N ASP A 287 -10.73 11.39 19.66
CA ASP A 287 -10.88 12.83 19.92
C ASP A 287 -9.66 13.69 19.51
N GLY A 288 -8.99 13.29 18.40
CA GLY A 288 -7.82 13.98 17.84
C GLY A 288 -6.49 13.58 18.49
N ILE A 289 -6.50 12.61 19.42
CA ILE A 289 -5.30 12.08 20.06
C ILE A 289 -4.97 10.73 19.40
N VAL A 290 -3.80 10.64 18.79
CA VAL A 290 -3.30 9.41 18.17
C VAL A 290 -3.15 8.32 19.24
N SER A 291 -3.50 7.07 18.91
CA SER A 291 -3.38 5.96 19.84
C SER A 291 -1.92 5.62 20.16
N ASP A 292 -1.67 5.06 21.36
CA ASP A 292 -0.32 4.61 21.75
C ASP A 292 0.25 3.54 20.81
N GLU A 293 -0.61 2.74 20.18
CA GLU A 293 -0.22 1.73 19.20
C GLU A 293 0.28 2.38 17.92
N GLU A 294 -0.43 3.35 17.40
CA GLU A 294 -0.02 4.13 16.23
C GLU A 294 1.29 4.88 16.51
N GLU A 295 1.40 5.56 17.64
CA GLU A 295 2.60 6.28 18.01
C GLU A 295 3.83 5.37 18.03
N LYS A 296 3.71 4.15 18.55
CA LYS A 296 4.80 3.16 18.56
C LYS A 296 5.19 2.70 17.14
N GLU A 297 4.21 2.44 16.27
CA GLU A 297 4.50 2.02 14.89
C GLU A 297 5.26 3.10 14.10
N TYR A 298 5.02 4.37 14.39
CA TYR A 298 5.69 5.49 13.72
C TYR A 298 6.91 6.05 14.48
N ALA A 299 7.25 5.55 15.67
CA ALA A 299 8.38 6.04 16.48
C ALA A 299 9.75 5.95 15.77
N PHE A 300 9.88 5.15 14.71
CA PHE A 300 11.10 5.09 13.92
C PHE A 300 11.44 6.43 13.22
N PHE A 301 10.42 7.27 12.91
CA PHE A 301 10.63 8.57 12.28
C PHE A 301 11.54 9.50 13.09
N ASP A 302 11.60 9.35 14.41
CA ASP A 302 12.50 10.12 15.27
C ASP A 302 13.98 9.87 14.95
N LYS A 303 14.30 8.73 14.38
CA LYS A 303 15.67 8.28 14.08
C LYS A 303 15.98 8.23 12.59
N GLU A 304 14.97 8.26 11.74
CA GLU A 304 15.16 8.19 10.28
C GLU A 304 15.43 9.59 9.70
N LYS A 305 16.48 9.69 8.92
CA LYS A 305 16.71 10.87 8.09
C LYS A 305 15.83 10.76 6.84
N VAL A 306 14.58 11.21 6.92
CA VAL A 306 13.65 11.16 5.80
C VAL A 306 14.07 12.16 4.73
N LEU A 307 14.38 11.67 3.53
CA LEU A 307 14.67 12.46 2.34
C LEU A 307 13.39 12.84 1.61
N LEU A 308 12.46 11.89 1.50
CA LEU A 308 11.19 12.05 0.78
C LEU A 308 10.10 11.21 1.44
N LEU A 309 8.94 11.80 1.63
CA LEU A 309 7.72 11.12 2.03
C LEU A 309 6.73 11.12 0.85
N LEU A 310 6.35 9.92 0.41
CA LEU A 310 5.33 9.70 -0.63
C LEU A 310 4.05 9.28 0.09
N THR A 311 3.15 10.21 0.31
CA THR A 311 1.97 9.98 1.17
C THR A 311 0.68 9.96 0.38
N ASP A 312 -0.29 9.18 0.88
CA ASP A 312 -1.69 9.24 0.48
C ASP A 312 -2.30 10.61 0.79
N SER A 313 -3.18 11.08 -0.07
CA SER A 313 -3.91 12.33 0.08
C SER A 313 -5.38 12.22 -0.35
N THR A 314 -5.92 11.02 -0.40
CA THR A 314 -7.28 10.72 -0.92
C THR A 314 -8.37 11.54 -0.20
N ASN A 315 -8.24 11.76 1.09
CA ASN A 315 -9.21 12.47 1.92
C ASN A 315 -8.80 13.89 2.32
N ILE A 316 -7.81 14.48 1.67
CA ILE A 316 -7.24 15.78 2.08
C ILE A 316 -8.24 16.94 2.01
N GLU A 317 -9.28 16.84 1.20
CA GLU A 317 -10.34 17.85 1.09
C GLU A 317 -11.41 17.74 2.19
N ASN A 318 -11.41 16.67 2.98
CA ASN A 318 -12.34 16.44 4.06
C ASN A 318 -11.79 17.03 5.36
N GLU A 319 -12.54 17.95 5.96
CA GLU A 319 -12.16 18.53 7.25
C GLU A 319 -12.30 17.51 8.40
N GLY A 320 -11.38 17.58 9.35
CA GLY A 320 -11.40 16.76 10.57
C GLY A 320 -10.67 15.43 10.43
N PHE A 321 -11.04 14.46 11.25
CA PHE A 321 -10.41 13.15 11.35
C PHE A 321 -11.36 12.06 10.90
N SER A 322 -10.81 10.96 10.39
CA SER A 322 -11.55 9.72 10.15
C SER A 322 -12.11 9.16 11.46
N LEU A 323 -13.20 8.39 11.38
CA LEU A 323 -13.73 7.71 12.57
C LEU A 323 -12.68 6.77 13.16
N PRO A 324 -12.52 6.74 14.51
CA PRO A 324 -11.67 5.76 15.17
C PRO A 324 -12.08 4.33 14.85
N GLU A 325 -11.12 3.40 14.69
CA GLU A 325 -11.39 1.99 14.41
C GLU A 325 -12.33 1.38 15.44
N ILE A 326 -12.15 1.70 16.72
CA ILE A 326 -13.03 1.20 17.77
C ILE A 326 -14.51 1.59 17.56
N ARG A 327 -14.78 2.78 17.01
CA ARG A 327 -16.13 3.22 16.69
C ARG A 327 -16.72 2.45 15.52
N VAL A 328 -15.91 2.14 14.53
CA VAL A 328 -16.31 1.32 13.38
C VAL A 328 -16.66 -0.09 13.85
N HIS A 329 -15.80 -0.71 14.66
CA HIS A 329 -16.04 -2.04 15.24
C HIS A 329 -17.32 -2.09 16.05
N GLN A 330 -17.55 -1.13 16.95
CA GLN A 330 -18.77 -1.03 17.75
C GLN A 330 -20.03 -0.88 16.89
N GLY A 331 -19.92 -0.11 15.79
CA GLY A 331 -21.01 0.07 14.83
C GLY A 331 -21.36 -1.23 14.13
N LEU A 332 -20.36 -1.95 13.61
CA LEU A 332 -20.54 -3.25 12.95
C LEU A 332 -21.11 -4.31 13.91
N GLU A 333 -20.55 -4.41 15.11
CA GLU A 333 -21.04 -5.35 16.13
C GLU A 333 -22.52 -5.10 16.47
N LYS A 334 -22.91 -3.83 16.62
CA LYS A 334 -24.31 -3.47 16.85
C LYS A 334 -25.22 -3.88 15.70
N LEU A 335 -24.81 -3.68 14.46
CA LEU A 335 -25.58 -4.07 13.27
C LEU A 335 -25.75 -5.59 13.20
N ILE A 336 -24.68 -6.35 13.43
CA ILE A 336 -24.72 -7.84 13.42
C ILE A 336 -25.63 -8.39 14.51
N LYS A 337 -25.67 -7.75 15.69
CA LYS A 337 -26.56 -8.17 16.80
C LYS A 337 -28.03 -7.81 16.59
N GLN A 338 -28.34 -6.90 15.67
CA GLN A 338 -29.71 -6.46 15.36
C GLN A 338 -30.36 -7.19 14.19
N GLY A 339 -29.58 -7.86 13.33
CA GLY A 339 -30.02 -8.68 12.21
C GLY A 339 -30.13 -10.15 12.59
#